data_615887a3d907b6277b427022a2a620c1
#
_entry.id   615887a3d907b6277b427022a2a620c1
#
_cell.length_a   1.000
_cell.length_b   1.000
_cell.length_c   1.000
_cell.angle_alpha   90.00
_cell.angle_beta   90.00
_cell.angle_gamma   90.00
#
_symmetry.space_group_name_H-M   'P 1'
#
loop_
_entity.id
_entity.type
_entity.pdbx_description
1 polymer ?
#
loop_
_entity_poly.entity_id
_entity_poly.type
_entity_poly.pdbx_seq_one_letter_code
_entity_poly.pdbx_strand_id
1 'polypeptide(L)'
;MPKIVLEHVTKRYDRFYAVDDLNLVIEDNAFVTLLGPSGCGKTTTLRMIAGLETPTSGKITIGDNVVFDSEEGINVPANKRKVGFLFQNYALWPNMTVYENISFGLTNIKEPLPKINVDARAEAGLLKALKAPNEVVKIVNECYDKKGKLDENKAMIKLIDAYELSQYSAKKLLGYKLHQSKDAKAEAEKLAAELEKQIESARNDAKAKGMELNEDFVYTNNGEVVKEERKLTKEEIDLAVRRVSRIVKIGMFMDRYPAELSGGQQQRVAIARTLAPEPTVLFMDEPLSNLDAKLRLEMRSELQRLHLETGSTFVYVTHDQMEAMTLATRICLIDNGDLQQYDAPLDVYNMPDNLFVADFVGNPAINFIDAKGSQEKDGSFSLDIFDGHKVRFVPNDKIDINEWYANSNAQDQKKADELALKASEKGYVERGNKEKAFKYHIAKVDEFEDYGDEVELTENDFVLGVRPEFINISDKAKLKGEIYSSMPTGMETTVRVAVGPYLLTGVMFGGVVYKIGDKANVEFTGNNVILFSRKNSKFITLGKLEVE
;
A
#
# COMPACT_ATOMS: atom_id res chain seq x y z
N MET A 1 17.27 1.49 6.09
CA MET A 1 16.01 0.94 6.63
C MET A 1 15.80 -0.46 6.05
N PRO A 2 14.92 -1.31 6.56
CA PRO A 2 14.99 -2.72 6.25
C PRO A 2 14.30 -3.09 4.93
N LYS A 3 15.06 -3.63 4.00
CA LYS A 3 14.59 -4.45 2.88
C LYS A 3 13.97 -5.74 3.42
N ILE A 4 12.88 -6.21 2.82
CA ILE A 4 12.27 -7.50 3.16
C ILE A 4 12.54 -8.47 2.02
N VAL A 5 13.08 -9.65 2.36
CA VAL A 5 13.39 -10.69 1.37
C VAL A 5 12.68 -11.97 1.78
N LEU A 6 11.90 -12.52 0.86
CA LEU A 6 11.29 -13.84 0.95
C LEU A 6 12.00 -14.74 -0.05
N GLU A 7 12.49 -15.89 0.43
CA GLU A 7 13.21 -16.87 -0.38
C GLU A 7 12.50 -18.22 -0.22
N HIS A 8 11.90 -18.71 -1.30
CA HIS A 8 11.21 -20.00 -1.37
C HIS A 8 10.15 -20.20 -0.27
N VAL A 9 9.43 -19.11 0.08
CA VAL A 9 8.47 -19.14 1.19
C VAL A 9 7.20 -19.86 0.77
N THR A 10 6.88 -20.93 1.49
CA THR A 10 5.68 -21.74 1.27
C THR A 10 4.84 -21.82 2.53
N LYS A 11 3.52 -21.70 2.37
CA LYS A 11 2.53 -22.01 3.41
C LYS A 11 1.47 -22.93 2.88
N ARG A 12 1.37 -24.12 3.48
CA ARG A 12 0.32 -25.09 3.15
C ARG A 12 -0.50 -25.48 4.39
N TYR A 13 -1.74 -25.77 4.15
CA TYR A 13 -2.67 -26.39 5.08
C TYR A 13 -3.07 -27.74 4.47
N ASP A 14 -2.52 -28.83 4.99
CA ASP A 14 -2.59 -30.17 4.37
C ASP A 14 -2.14 -30.15 2.90
N ARG A 15 -3.08 -30.32 1.97
CA ARG A 15 -2.85 -30.27 0.52
C ARG A 15 -3.16 -28.89 -0.11
N PHE A 16 -3.71 -27.96 0.66
CA PHE A 16 -4.00 -26.61 0.17
C PHE A 16 -2.77 -25.71 0.37
N TYR A 17 -2.19 -25.25 -0.72
CA TYR A 17 -1.08 -24.31 -0.72
C TYR A 17 -1.65 -22.89 -0.77
N ALA A 18 -1.63 -22.23 0.37
CA ALA A 18 -2.07 -20.83 0.48
C ALA A 18 -1.04 -19.86 -0.12
N VAL A 19 0.25 -20.22 -0.03
CA VAL A 19 1.38 -19.56 -0.70
C VAL A 19 2.34 -20.66 -1.12
N ASP A 20 2.78 -20.64 -2.38
CA ASP A 20 3.66 -21.66 -2.94
C ASP A 20 4.93 -21.02 -3.50
N ASP A 21 6.06 -21.39 -2.94
CA ASP A 21 7.41 -21.01 -3.41
C ASP A 21 7.60 -19.51 -3.69
N LEU A 22 7.03 -18.64 -2.84
CA LEU A 22 7.07 -17.20 -3.05
C LEU A 22 8.48 -16.66 -2.87
N ASN A 23 9.00 -16.08 -3.94
CA ASN A 23 10.24 -15.32 -3.98
C ASN A 23 9.89 -13.85 -4.20
N LEU A 24 10.15 -12.98 -3.22
CA LEU A 24 9.77 -11.57 -3.27
C LEU A 24 10.79 -10.70 -2.55
N VAL A 25 11.16 -9.60 -3.19
CA VAL A 25 12.03 -8.58 -2.62
C VAL A 25 11.27 -7.27 -2.51
N ILE A 26 11.02 -6.81 -1.29
CA ILE A 26 10.42 -5.52 -1.01
C ILE A 26 11.55 -4.57 -0.61
N GLU A 27 11.76 -3.56 -1.42
CA GLU A 27 12.80 -2.57 -1.19
C GLU A 27 12.45 -1.67 0.01
N ASP A 28 13.48 -1.05 0.56
CA ASP A 28 13.32 -0.05 1.62
C ASP A 28 12.49 1.14 1.15
N ASN A 29 11.70 1.70 2.07
CA ASN A 29 10.81 2.84 1.80
C ASN A 29 9.85 2.62 0.63
N ALA A 30 9.53 1.37 0.29
CA ALA A 30 8.53 1.05 -0.72
C ALA A 30 7.12 1.03 -0.11
N PHE A 31 6.13 1.40 -0.90
CA PHE A 31 4.72 1.11 -0.65
C PHE A 31 4.31 -0.05 -1.54
N VAL A 32 4.34 -1.27 -1.01
CA VAL A 32 4.00 -2.48 -1.78
C VAL A 32 2.56 -2.90 -1.48
N THR A 33 1.77 -3.08 -2.53
CA THR A 33 0.42 -3.60 -2.41
C THR A 33 0.35 -5.05 -2.86
N LEU A 34 -0.12 -5.94 -1.98
CA LEU A 34 -0.49 -7.31 -2.30
C LEU A 34 -1.91 -7.30 -2.85
N LEU A 35 -2.08 -7.60 -4.13
CA LEU A 35 -3.33 -7.56 -4.87
C LEU A 35 -3.70 -8.95 -5.38
N GLY A 36 -4.98 -9.23 -5.61
CA GLY A 36 -5.45 -10.50 -6.18
C GLY A 36 -6.84 -10.89 -5.68
N PRO A 37 -7.41 -11.99 -6.18
CA PRO A 37 -8.72 -12.50 -5.79
C PRO A 37 -8.81 -12.86 -4.29
N SER A 38 -10.03 -13.03 -3.79
CA SER A 38 -10.24 -13.50 -2.42
C SER A 38 -9.70 -14.93 -2.25
N GLY A 39 -8.95 -15.16 -1.17
CA GLY A 39 -8.38 -16.49 -0.87
C GLY A 39 -7.07 -16.82 -1.60
N CYS A 40 -6.49 -15.92 -2.41
CA CYS A 40 -5.27 -16.18 -3.16
C CYS A 40 -3.96 -16.14 -2.34
N GLY A 41 -4.02 -15.90 -1.01
CA GLY A 41 -2.84 -15.96 -0.14
C GLY A 41 -2.29 -14.63 0.36
N LYS A 42 -2.83 -13.46 -0.04
CA LYS A 42 -2.36 -12.11 0.35
C LYS A 42 -2.20 -11.92 1.86
N THR A 43 -3.31 -12.09 2.60
CA THR A 43 -3.32 -11.95 4.07
C THR A 43 -2.40 -12.97 4.74
N THR A 44 -2.32 -14.18 4.19
CA THR A 44 -1.40 -15.22 4.70
C THR A 44 0.05 -14.77 4.52
N THR A 45 0.42 -14.25 3.36
CA THR A 45 1.76 -13.70 3.08
C THR A 45 2.08 -12.57 4.04
N LEU A 46 1.16 -11.60 4.20
CA LEU A 46 1.33 -10.49 5.13
C LEU A 46 1.57 -10.97 6.56
N ARG A 47 0.77 -11.94 7.04
CA ARG A 47 0.87 -12.49 8.39
C ARG A 47 2.15 -13.29 8.61
N MET A 48 2.65 -14.00 7.59
CA MET A 48 3.93 -14.70 7.66
C MET A 48 5.09 -13.72 7.85
N ILE A 49 5.14 -12.63 7.09
CA ILE A 49 6.19 -11.63 7.23
C ILE A 49 6.11 -10.95 8.61
N ALA A 50 4.90 -10.66 9.10
CA ALA A 50 4.68 -10.07 10.41
C ALA A 50 4.96 -11.03 11.60
N GLY A 51 5.06 -12.35 11.35
CA GLY A 51 5.24 -13.35 12.40
C GLY A 51 3.96 -13.73 13.14
N LEU A 52 2.80 -13.45 12.56
CA LEU A 52 1.48 -13.85 13.04
C LEU A 52 1.05 -15.21 12.51
N GLU A 53 1.69 -15.67 11.45
CA GLU A 53 1.52 -17.00 10.85
C GLU A 53 2.91 -17.59 10.60
N THR A 54 3.07 -18.89 10.81
CA THR A 54 4.35 -19.57 10.59
C THR A 54 4.37 -20.18 9.19
N PRO A 55 5.36 -19.86 8.34
CA PRO A 55 5.56 -20.54 7.07
C PRO A 55 5.80 -22.05 7.26
N THR A 56 5.50 -22.84 6.25
CA THR A 56 5.82 -24.28 6.23
C THR A 56 7.29 -24.51 5.88
N SER A 57 7.83 -23.70 4.93
CA SER A 57 9.24 -23.75 4.52
C SER A 57 9.69 -22.41 3.97
N GLY A 58 10.98 -22.27 3.70
CA GLY A 58 11.63 -21.10 3.14
C GLY A 58 12.28 -20.22 4.19
N LYS A 59 12.64 -19.01 3.78
CA LYS A 59 13.35 -18.02 4.59
C LYS A 59 12.77 -16.63 4.45
N ILE A 60 12.69 -15.89 5.56
CA ILE A 60 12.25 -14.49 5.59
C ILE A 60 13.29 -13.66 6.33
N THR A 61 13.77 -12.62 5.66
CA THR A 61 14.74 -11.66 6.21
C THR A 61 14.12 -10.25 6.23
N ILE A 62 14.27 -9.52 7.34
CA ILE A 62 13.87 -8.11 7.47
C ILE A 62 15.11 -7.30 7.86
N GLY A 63 15.58 -6.46 6.93
CA GLY A 63 16.87 -5.79 7.06
C GLY A 63 18.01 -6.80 7.12
N ASP A 64 18.83 -6.72 8.16
CA ASP A 64 19.95 -7.66 8.37
C ASP A 64 19.56 -8.87 9.24
N ASN A 65 18.27 -8.98 9.64
CA ASN A 65 17.84 -10.00 10.58
C ASN A 65 17.03 -11.07 9.87
N VAL A 66 17.46 -12.32 9.96
CA VAL A 66 16.66 -13.49 9.59
C VAL A 66 15.57 -13.67 10.65
N VAL A 67 14.30 -13.54 10.24
CA VAL A 67 13.14 -13.65 11.15
C VAL A 67 12.43 -15.00 11.07
N PHE A 68 12.64 -15.71 9.97
CA PHE A 68 12.21 -17.09 9.79
C PHE A 68 13.20 -17.84 8.88
N ASP A 69 13.56 -19.04 9.26
CA ASP A 69 14.34 -19.96 8.42
C ASP A 69 13.98 -21.39 8.83
N SER A 70 13.38 -22.13 7.89
CA SER A 70 12.94 -23.51 8.14
C SER A 70 14.09 -24.50 8.30
N GLU A 71 15.25 -24.24 7.68
CA GLU A 71 16.42 -25.12 7.73
C GLU A 71 17.21 -24.91 9.04
N GLU A 72 17.39 -23.65 9.44
CA GLU A 72 18.09 -23.30 10.67
C GLU A 72 17.17 -23.34 11.92
N GLY A 73 15.87 -23.57 11.74
CA GLY A 73 14.89 -23.61 12.82
C GLY A 73 14.63 -22.25 13.47
N ILE A 74 14.90 -21.16 12.77
CA ILE A 74 14.68 -19.79 13.24
C ILE A 74 13.20 -19.41 13.06
N ASN A 75 12.55 -18.96 14.14
CA ASN A 75 11.21 -18.38 14.09
C ASN A 75 11.07 -17.28 15.13
N VAL A 76 11.32 -16.03 14.72
CA VAL A 76 11.22 -14.85 15.58
C VAL A 76 9.75 -14.49 15.77
N PRO A 77 9.21 -14.42 17.00
CA PRO A 77 7.82 -14.05 17.23
C PRO A 77 7.54 -12.58 16.85
N ALA A 78 6.28 -12.28 16.49
CA ALA A 78 5.84 -10.97 15.96
C ALA A 78 6.30 -9.77 16.82
N ASN A 79 6.20 -9.89 18.16
CA ASN A 79 6.58 -8.81 19.08
C ASN A 79 8.09 -8.48 19.08
N LYS A 80 8.93 -9.34 18.50
CA LYS A 80 10.39 -9.12 18.39
C LYS A 80 10.81 -8.71 16.99
N ARG A 81 9.90 -8.70 16.00
CA ARG A 81 10.22 -8.31 14.61
C ARG A 81 10.26 -6.79 14.39
N LYS A 82 9.87 -5.98 15.38
CA LYS A 82 9.83 -4.50 15.33
C LYS A 82 9.01 -3.95 14.17
N VAL A 83 7.90 -4.60 13.86
CA VAL A 83 6.97 -4.25 12.79
C VAL A 83 5.63 -3.78 13.37
N GLY A 84 4.94 -2.89 12.65
CA GLY A 84 3.58 -2.48 12.97
C GLY A 84 2.58 -3.32 12.18
N PHE A 85 1.43 -3.66 12.78
CA PHE A 85 0.36 -4.39 12.11
C PHE A 85 -1.00 -3.74 12.35
N LEU A 86 -1.65 -3.33 11.26
CA LEU A 86 -3.00 -2.77 11.27
C LEU A 86 -3.99 -3.82 10.76
N PHE A 87 -4.88 -4.26 11.64
CA PHE A 87 -5.91 -5.25 11.34
C PHE A 87 -7.11 -4.64 10.62
N GLN A 88 -7.79 -5.43 9.81
CA GLN A 88 -8.99 -5.04 9.04
C GLN A 88 -10.11 -4.45 9.92
N ASN A 89 -10.31 -4.96 11.12
CA ASN A 89 -11.32 -4.48 12.07
C ASN A 89 -10.78 -3.45 13.06
N TYR A 90 -9.61 -2.85 12.78
CA TYR A 90 -8.89 -1.90 13.63
C TYR A 90 -8.46 -2.45 15.00
N ALA A 91 -9.14 -3.44 15.55
CA ALA A 91 -8.87 -4.10 16.83
C ALA A 91 -8.63 -3.10 17.99
N LEU A 92 -9.42 -2.04 18.07
CA LEU A 92 -9.34 -1.07 19.18
C LEU A 92 -9.94 -1.68 20.44
N TRP A 93 -9.35 -1.37 21.60
CA TRP A 93 -9.92 -1.72 22.89
C TRP A 93 -11.09 -0.79 23.22
N PRO A 94 -12.33 -1.31 23.31
CA PRO A 94 -13.53 -0.47 23.43
C PRO A 94 -13.64 0.25 24.78
N ASN A 95 -13.01 -0.28 25.82
CA ASN A 95 -12.99 0.24 27.19
C ASN A 95 -11.78 1.15 27.50
N MET A 96 -10.98 1.46 26.50
CA MET A 96 -9.84 2.39 26.59
C MET A 96 -10.13 3.64 25.77
N THR A 97 -9.68 4.78 26.26
CA THR A 97 -9.73 6.05 25.52
C THR A 97 -8.81 6.00 24.30
N VAL A 98 -8.90 6.98 23.41
CA VAL A 98 -7.98 7.14 22.27
C VAL A 98 -6.53 7.19 22.75
N TYR A 99 -6.25 8.00 23.77
CA TYR A 99 -4.92 8.10 24.35
C TYR A 99 -4.40 6.75 24.86
N GLU A 100 -5.22 6.03 25.62
CA GLU A 100 -4.87 4.71 26.16
C GLU A 100 -4.66 3.67 25.09
N ASN A 101 -5.48 3.67 24.03
CA ASN A 101 -5.30 2.78 22.87
C ASN A 101 -3.95 3.00 22.20
N ILE A 102 -3.53 4.25 22.01
CA ILE A 102 -2.26 4.58 21.34
C ILE A 102 -1.07 4.29 22.26
N SER A 103 -1.18 4.64 23.55
CA SER A 103 -0.08 4.49 24.52
C SER A 103 0.15 3.05 24.97
N PHE A 104 -0.83 2.16 24.84
CA PHE A 104 -0.80 0.79 25.38
C PHE A 104 0.46 0.01 24.98
N GLY A 105 0.81 0.02 23.69
CA GLY A 105 2.02 -0.66 23.20
C GLY A 105 3.31 -0.11 23.82
N LEU A 106 3.36 1.21 24.02
CA LEU A 106 4.54 1.90 24.53
C LEU A 106 4.83 1.61 26.01
N THR A 107 3.79 1.35 26.81
CA THR A 107 3.94 1.08 28.26
C THR A 107 4.68 -0.21 28.58
N ASN A 108 4.73 -1.14 27.63
CA ASN A 108 5.32 -2.48 27.82
C ASN A 108 6.68 -2.65 27.12
N ILE A 109 7.14 -1.65 26.38
CA ILE A 109 8.46 -1.69 25.75
C ILE A 109 9.52 -1.57 26.83
N LYS A 110 10.41 -2.58 26.93
CA LYS A 110 11.62 -2.57 27.73
C LYS A 110 12.78 -2.90 26.80
N GLU A 111 13.59 -1.91 26.51
CA GLU A 111 14.69 -2.00 25.56
C GLU A 111 15.90 -1.22 26.07
N PRO A 112 17.11 -1.46 25.53
CA PRO A 112 18.26 -0.59 25.72
C PRO A 112 17.98 0.79 25.08
N LEU A 113 17.37 1.68 25.85
CA LEU A 113 17.01 3.02 25.43
C LEU A 113 18.10 4.03 25.78
N PRO A 114 18.25 5.14 25.03
CA PRO A 114 19.12 6.23 25.40
C PRO A 114 18.79 6.72 26.81
N LYS A 115 19.81 6.93 27.62
CA LYS A 115 19.64 7.57 28.91
C LYS A 115 19.41 9.06 28.71
N ILE A 116 18.27 9.60 29.17
CA ILE A 116 17.82 10.97 28.89
C ILE A 116 17.67 11.71 30.23
N ASN A 117 18.03 13.00 30.25
CA ASN A 117 17.64 13.90 31.32
C ASN A 117 16.25 14.48 30.97
N VAL A 118 15.20 13.84 31.52
CA VAL A 118 13.79 14.15 31.19
C VAL A 118 13.43 15.57 31.60
N ASP A 119 13.89 16.02 32.78
CA ASP A 119 13.58 17.35 33.33
C ASP A 119 14.20 18.44 32.44
N ALA A 120 15.49 18.32 32.14
CA ALA A 120 16.19 19.31 31.31
C ALA A 120 15.61 19.36 29.88
N ARG A 121 15.16 18.22 29.34
CA ARG A 121 14.47 18.17 28.03
C ARG A 121 13.12 18.88 28.07
N ALA A 122 12.33 18.66 29.11
CA ALA A 122 11.06 19.36 29.32
C ALA A 122 11.24 20.87 29.48
N GLU A 123 12.27 21.29 30.24
CA GLU A 123 12.63 22.69 30.41
C GLU A 123 13.08 23.36 29.13
N ALA A 124 13.81 22.66 28.27
CA ALA A 124 14.21 23.17 26.97
C ALA A 124 13.00 23.36 26.02
N GLY A 125 12.03 22.48 26.08
CA GLY A 125 10.76 22.65 25.34
C GLY A 125 10.00 23.89 25.79
N LEU A 126 9.89 24.11 27.10
CA LEU A 126 9.30 25.32 27.67
C LEU A 126 10.08 26.60 27.31
N LEU A 127 11.41 26.55 27.33
CA LEU A 127 12.27 27.66 26.93
C LEU A 127 12.03 28.06 25.48
N LYS A 128 11.85 27.09 24.59
CA LYS A 128 11.51 27.33 23.15
C LYS A 128 10.19 28.10 23.02
N ALA A 129 9.17 27.74 23.80
CA ALA A 129 7.89 28.43 23.80
C ALA A 129 7.99 29.85 24.40
N LEU A 130 8.75 30.02 25.47
CA LEU A 130 8.95 31.33 26.13
C LEU A 130 9.75 32.34 25.28
N LYS A 131 10.52 31.88 24.29
CA LYS A 131 11.17 32.76 23.27
C LYS A 131 10.19 33.40 22.30
N ALA A 132 8.96 32.91 22.22
CA ALA A 132 7.89 33.47 21.37
C ALA A 132 6.63 33.83 22.19
N PRO A 133 6.72 34.69 23.24
CA PRO A 133 5.65 34.92 24.21
C PRO A 133 4.37 35.49 23.55
N ASN A 134 4.49 36.29 22.51
CA ASN A 134 3.35 36.86 21.80
C ASN A 134 2.53 35.78 21.07
N GLU A 135 3.18 34.75 20.53
CA GLU A 135 2.48 33.61 19.91
C GLU A 135 1.77 32.76 20.97
N VAL A 136 2.42 32.49 22.11
CA VAL A 136 1.80 31.79 23.24
C VAL A 136 0.53 32.53 23.68
N VAL A 137 0.62 33.86 23.89
CA VAL A 137 -0.54 34.69 24.26
C VAL A 137 -1.63 34.65 23.21
N LYS A 138 -1.28 34.74 21.94
CA LYS A 138 -2.24 34.66 20.83
C LYS A 138 -2.97 33.33 20.82
N ILE A 139 -2.24 32.20 20.90
CA ILE A 139 -2.80 30.85 20.93
C ILE A 139 -3.80 30.69 22.08
N VAL A 140 -3.44 31.16 23.28
CA VAL A 140 -4.32 31.06 24.46
C VAL A 140 -5.55 31.95 24.29
N ASN A 141 -5.39 33.18 23.78
CA ASN A 141 -6.50 34.11 23.57
C ASN A 141 -7.51 33.61 22.53
N GLU A 142 -7.10 32.84 21.53
CA GLU A 142 -8.00 32.19 20.56
C GLU A 142 -8.85 31.06 21.18
N CYS A 143 -8.57 30.67 22.41
CA CYS A 143 -9.27 29.61 23.11
C CYS A 143 -10.32 30.08 24.12
N TYR A 144 -10.59 31.38 24.16
CA TYR A 144 -11.72 31.92 24.94
C TYR A 144 -13.05 31.67 24.21
N ASP A 145 -14.06 31.28 24.97
CA ASP A 145 -15.43 31.14 24.46
C ASP A 145 -16.11 32.52 24.32
N LYS A 146 -17.32 32.53 23.72
CA LYS A 146 -18.12 33.75 23.56
C LYS A 146 -18.55 34.38 24.90
N LYS A 147 -18.40 33.66 26.03
CA LYS A 147 -18.74 34.13 27.38
C LYS A 147 -17.50 34.60 28.15
N GLY A 148 -16.31 34.63 27.51
CA GLY A 148 -15.06 35.03 28.13
C GLY A 148 -14.44 33.99 29.07
N LYS A 149 -14.83 32.73 28.97
CA LYS A 149 -14.22 31.62 29.72
C LYS A 149 -13.15 30.93 28.87
N LEU A 150 -11.96 30.73 29.44
CA LEU A 150 -10.88 29.98 28.77
C LEU A 150 -11.21 28.50 28.72
N ASP A 151 -11.14 27.91 27.52
CA ASP A 151 -11.11 26.48 27.32
C ASP A 151 -9.65 25.99 27.49
N GLU A 152 -9.30 25.61 28.72
CA GLU A 152 -7.94 25.18 29.06
C GLU A 152 -7.51 23.94 28.28
N ASN A 153 -8.40 22.99 28.00
CA ASN A 153 -8.09 21.79 27.23
C ASN A 153 -7.73 22.14 25.79
N LYS A 154 -8.52 23.01 25.17
CA LYS A 154 -8.25 23.50 23.81
C LYS A 154 -6.94 24.30 23.75
N ALA A 155 -6.66 25.14 24.75
CA ALA A 155 -5.42 25.89 24.84
C ALA A 155 -4.21 24.97 25.01
N MET A 156 -4.28 23.97 25.89
CA MET A 156 -3.22 22.96 26.04
C MET A 156 -2.93 22.23 24.76
N ILE A 157 -3.96 21.74 24.03
CA ILE A 157 -3.80 21.01 22.77
C ILE A 157 -3.08 21.88 21.73
N LYS A 158 -3.54 23.15 21.57
CA LYS A 158 -2.88 24.08 20.64
C LYS A 158 -1.42 24.39 21.01
N LEU A 159 -1.11 24.52 22.29
CA LEU A 159 0.28 24.73 22.76
C LEU A 159 1.15 23.49 22.56
N ILE A 160 0.60 22.30 22.79
CA ILE A 160 1.26 21.02 22.50
C ILE A 160 1.60 20.94 21.01
N ASP A 161 0.63 21.27 20.14
CA ASP A 161 0.80 21.18 18.69
C ASP A 161 1.80 22.22 18.14
N ALA A 162 1.78 23.44 18.69
CA ALA A 162 2.65 24.53 18.23
C ALA A 162 4.12 24.36 18.64
N TYR A 163 4.37 23.81 19.83
CA TYR A 163 5.72 23.76 20.43
C TYR A 163 6.24 22.35 20.71
N GLU A 164 5.52 21.32 20.30
CA GLU A 164 5.88 19.91 20.51
C GLU A 164 6.10 19.55 21.99
N LEU A 165 5.22 20.08 22.85
CA LEU A 165 5.32 19.88 24.31
C LEU A 165 4.64 18.59 24.75
N SER A 166 5.09 18.04 25.90
CA SER A 166 4.30 17.07 26.64
C SER A 166 3.09 17.75 27.30
N GLN A 167 2.08 16.95 27.69
CA GLN A 167 0.93 17.49 28.43
C GLN A 167 1.35 18.18 29.71
N TYR A 168 2.35 17.62 30.40
CA TYR A 168 2.92 18.22 31.62
C TYR A 168 3.52 19.60 31.33
N SER A 169 4.38 19.71 30.33
CA SER A 169 5.01 20.97 29.93
C SER A 169 4.01 22.02 29.46
N ALA A 170 3.00 21.62 28.68
CA ALA A 170 1.94 22.52 28.23
C ALA A 170 1.10 23.06 29.40
N LYS A 171 0.77 22.20 30.38
CA LYS A 171 0.07 22.61 31.58
C LYS A 171 0.92 23.60 32.43
N LYS A 172 2.23 23.35 32.54
CA LYS A 172 3.17 24.27 33.22
C LYS A 172 3.24 25.60 32.48
N LEU A 173 3.32 25.61 31.14
CA LEU A 173 3.32 26.83 30.33
C LEU A 173 2.03 27.65 30.50
N LEU A 174 0.87 27.00 30.47
CA LEU A 174 -0.43 27.64 30.68
C LEU A 174 -0.52 28.22 32.13
N GLY A 175 0.05 27.50 33.09
CA GLY A 175 0.13 27.92 34.49
C GLY A 175 0.95 29.18 34.74
N TYR A 176 1.85 29.56 33.84
CA TYR A 176 2.57 30.85 33.90
C TYR A 176 1.67 32.05 33.61
N LYS A 177 0.47 31.85 33.09
CA LYS A 177 -0.58 32.87 32.83
C LYS A 177 -0.09 34.10 32.06
N LEU A 178 0.82 33.92 31.10
CA LEU A 178 1.39 35.01 30.29
C LEU A 178 0.29 35.85 29.58
N HIS A 179 -0.84 35.24 29.21
CA HIS A 179 -1.98 35.90 28.61
C HIS A 179 -2.73 36.88 29.54
N GLN A 180 -2.46 36.84 30.85
CA GLN A 180 -3.02 37.75 31.88
C GLN A 180 -2.02 38.78 32.33
N SER A 181 -0.73 38.65 31.93
CA SER A 181 0.32 39.60 32.32
C SER A 181 0.20 40.92 31.55
N LYS A 182 0.53 42.03 32.25
CA LYS A 182 0.61 43.36 31.61
C LYS A 182 1.77 43.47 30.63
N ASP A 183 2.85 42.73 30.89
CA ASP A 183 4.03 42.64 30.04
C ASP A 183 4.47 41.17 29.95
N ALA A 184 3.84 40.46 29.03
CA ALA A 184 4.09 39.04 28.78
C ALA A 184 5.54 38.78 28.36
N LYS A 185 6.19 39.77 27.70
CA LYS A 185 7.57 39.64 27.25
C LYS A 185 8.55 39.65 28.39
N ALA A 186 8.45 40.64 29.29
CA ALA A 186 9.33 40.74 30.48
C ALA A 186 9.16 39.54 31.43
N GLU A 187 7.92 39.06 31.61
CA GLU A 187 7.63 37.86 32.40
C GLU A 187 8.23 36.59 31.77
N ALA A 188 8.10 36.43 30.46
CA ALA A 188 8.67 35.31 29.71
C ALA A 188 10.22 35.32 29.75
N GLU A 189 10.86 36.50 29.63
CA GLU A 189 12.32 36.64 29.74
C GLU A 189 12.83 36.24 31.13
N LYS A 190 12.10 36.59 32.19
CA LYS A 190 12.46 36.18 33.59
C LYS A 190 12.36 34.67 33.76
N LEU A 191 11.26 34.05 33.31
CA LEU A 191 11.05 32.60 33.34
C LEU A 191 12.07 31.87 32.48
N ALA A 192 12.38 32.37 31.30
CA ALA A 192 13.40 31.81 30.44
C ALA A 192 14.79 31.79 31.08
N ALA A 193 15.19 32.89 31.73
CA ALA A 193 16.47 32.95 32.47
C ALA A 193 16.55 31.95 33.62
N GLU A 194 15.44 31.65 34.30
CA GLU A 194 15.38 30.62 35.34
C GLU A 194 15.54 29.22 34.76
N LEU A 195 14.82 28.90 33.66
CA LEU A 195 14.93 27.61 32.97
C LEU A 195 16.33 27.40 32.37
N GLU A 196 16.96 28.43 31.80
CA GLU A 196 18.33 28.35 31.31
C GLU A 196 19.32 27.97 32.40
N LYS A 197 19.18 28.52 33.62
CA LYS A 197 20.00 28.13 34.77
C LYS A 197 19.80 26.67 35.19
N GLN A 198 18.56 26.19 35.14
CA GLN A 198 18.24 24.79 35.47
C GLN A 198 18.86 23.83 34.44
N ILE A 199 18.76 24.16 33.15
CA ILE A 199 19.38 23.41 32.06
C ILE A 199 20.91 23.39 32.20
N GLU A 200 21.52 24.53 32.53
CA GLU A 200 22.96 24.61 32.70
C GLU A 200 23.43 23.81 33.92
N SER A 201 22.67 23.84 35.03
CA SER A 201 22.92 22.98 36.19
C SER A 201 22.88 21.50 35.80
N ALA A 202 21.89 21.06 35.04
CA ALA A 202 21.79 19.68 34.57
C ALA A 202 22.99 19.26 33.69
N ARG A 203 23.51 20.17 32.86
CA ARG A 203 24.72 19.93 32.06
C ARG A 203 25.98 19.80 32.93
N ASN A 204 26.10 20.64 33.98
CA ASN A 204 27.22 20.59 34.90
C ASN A 204 27.18 19.31 35.75
N ASP A 205 25.99 18.88 36.19
CA ASP A 205 25.80 17.60 36.88
C ASP A 205 26.15 16.37 36.03
N ALA A 206 25.88 16.45 34.75
CA ALA A 206 26.29 15.40 33.82
C ALA A 206 27.81 15.33 33.68
N LYS A 207 28.48 16.50 33.53
CA LYS A 207 29.94 16.59 33.46
C LYS A 207 30.61 16.08 34.72
N ALA A 208 30.05 16.39 35.90
CA ALA A 208 30.55 15.88 37.17
C ALA A 208 30.50 14.35 37.29
N LYS A 209 29.61 13.70 36.50
CA LYS A 209 29.50 12.24 36.39
C LYS A 209 30.34 11.65 35.25
N GLY A 210 31.18 12.44 34.59
CA GLY A 210 31.99 12.02 33.46
C GLY A 210 31.21 11.78 32.17
N MET A 211 30.01 12.39 32.02
CA MET A 211 29.14 12.30 30.86
C MET A 211 28.83 13.70 30.33
N GLU A 212 28.34 13.78 29.11
CA GLU A 212 27.85 15.02 28.51
C GLU A 212 26.38 14.88 28.13
N LEU A 213 25.65 16.00 28.09
CA LEU A 213 24.30 16.06 27.52
C LEU A 213 24.38 16.69 26.13
N ASN A 214 23.94 15.95 25.10
CA ASN A 214 23.82 16.45 23.74
C ASN A 214 22.65 17.47 23.62
N GLU A 215 22.37 17.93 22.39
CA GLU A 215 21.28 18.88 22.12
C GLU A 215 19.90 18.34 22.50
N ASP A 216 19.69 17.00 22.40
CA ASP A 216 18.45 16.31 22.74
C ASP A 216 18.39 15.87 24.23
N PHE A 217 19.33 16.34 25.06
CA PHE A 217 19.45 15.98 26.46
C PHE A 217 19.66 14.49 26.75
N VAL A 218 20.27 13.79 25.79
CA VAL A 218 20.72 12.40 25.92
C VAL A 218 22.12 12.39 26.52
N TYR A 219 22.36 11.52 27.51
CA TYR A 219 23.68 11.31 28.05
C TYR A 219 24.60 10.64 27.05
N THR A 220 25.76 11.24 26.82
CA THR A 220 26.82 10.69 25.97
C THR A 220 28.11 10.52 26.76
N ASN A 221 28.92 9.54 26.40
CA ASN A 221 30.26 9.33 26.93
C ASN A 221 31.22 9.20 25.74
N ASN A 222 32.20 10.08 25.65
CA ASN A 222 33.13 10.18 24.52
C ASN A 222 32.43 10.24 23.14
N GLY A 223 31.27 10.90 23.07
CA GLY A 223 30.48 11.02 21.85
C GLY A 223 29.52 9.84 21.57
N GLU A 224 29.62 8.74 22.30
CA GLU A 224 28.71 7.60 22.18
C GLU A 224 27.51 7.74 23.12
N VAL A 225 26.31 7.40 22.62
CA VAL A 225 25.07 7.44 23.39
C VAL A 225 25.07 6.38 24.49
N VAL A 226 24.92 6.81 25.75
CA VAL A 226 24.76 5.91 26.89
C VAL A 226 23.35 5.29 26.84
N LYS A 227 23.25 3.97 26.78
CA LYS A 227 21.99 3.24 26.79
C LYS A 227 21.80 2.51 28.12
N GLU A 228 20.55 2.42 28.57
CA GLU A 228 20.16 1.65 29.74
C GLU A 228 18.89 0.85 29.47
N GLU A 229 18.79 -0.37 30.01
CA GLU A 229 17.57 -1.17 29.91
C GLU A 229 16.48 -0.56 30.80
N ARG A 230 15.56 0.17 30.19
CA ARG A 230 14.45 0.82 30.89
C ARG A 230 13.16 0.79 30.08
N LYS A 231 12.06 1.09 30.75
CA LYS A 231 10.80 1.43 30.08
C LYS A 231 10.82 2.91 29.69
N LEU A 232 9.96 3.26 28.71
CA LEU A 232 9.66 4.65 28.41
C LEU A 232 9.06 5.34 29.64
N THR A 233 9.47 6.56 29.88
CA THR A 233 8.86 7.42 30.91
C THR A 233 7.47 7.88 30.48
N LYS A 234 6.65 8.34 31.42
CA LYS A 234 5.31 8.88 31.11
C LYS A 234 5.38 10.04 30.13
N GLU A 235 6.42 10.87 30.21
CA GLU A 235 6.62 12.00 29.34
C GLU A 235 7.02 11.57 27.91
N GLU A 236 7.93 10.59 27.78
CA GLU A 236 8.28 10.02 26.47
C GLU A 236 7.06 9.38 25.79
N ILE A 237 6.23 8.66 26.55
CA ILE A 237 4.98 8.08 26.04
C ILE A 237 4.03 9.20 25.58
N ASP A 238 3.83 10.25 26.38
CA ASP A 238 2.95 11.36 26.01
C ASP A 238 3.45 12.07 24.74
N LEU A 239 4.74 12.33 24.64
CA LEU A 239 5.34 12.93 23.45
C LEU A 239 5.15 12.06 22.21
N ALA A 240 5.37 10.74 22.32
CA ALA A 240 5.16 9.80 21.22
C ALA A 240 3.68 9.77 20.78
N VAL A 241 2.74 9.67 21.75
CA VAL A 241 1.29 9.70 21.48
C VAL A 241 0.90 11.01 20.78
N ARG A 242 1.37 12.17 21.28
CA ARG A 242 1.05 13.47 20.70
C ARG A 242 1.61 13.64 19.30
N ARG A 243 2.84 13.17 19.07
CA ARG A 243 3.45 13.20 17.73
C ARG A 243 2.62 12.43 16.72
N VAL A 244 2.29 11.16 16.97
CA VAL A 244 1.49 10.36 16.03
C VAL A 244 0.07 10.89 15.90
N SER A 245 -0.50 11.43 16.96
CA SER A 245 -1.85 12.04 16.94
C SER A 245 -1.92 13.26 16.04
N ARG A 246 -0.86 14.06 15.96
CA ARG A 246 -0.74 15.17 14.99
C ARG A 246 -0.65 14.68 13.56
N ILE A 247 0.21 13.67 13.33
CA ILE A 247 0.38 13.07 12.00
C ILE A 247 -0.97 12.61 11.44
N VAL A 248 -1.78 11.89 12.24
CA VAL A 248 -3.09 11.39 11.80
C VAL A 248 -4.26 12.34 12.08
N LYS A 249 -4.01 13.56 12.59
CA LYS A 249 -5.00 14.63 12.86
C LYS A 249 -6.11 14.21 13.83
N ILE A 250 -5.76 13.53 14.94
CA ILE A 250 -6.72 13.02 15.93
C ILE A 250 -6.53 13.59 17.34
N GLY A 251 -5.66 14.57 17.50
CA GLY A 251 -5.28 15.15 18.80
C GLY A 251 -6.44 15.67 19.67
N MET A 252 -7.56 16.05 19.04
CA MET A 252 -8.74 16.56 19.76
C MET A 252 -9.63 15.47 20.39
N PHE A 253 -9.36 14.19 20.14
CA PHE A 253 -10.22 13.09 20.55
C PHE A 253 -9.59 12.19 21.61
N MET A 254 -8.50 12.61 22.25
CA MET A 254 -7.69 11.79 23.17
C MET A 254 -8.47 11.17 24.31
N ASP A 255 -9.47 11.91 24.85
CA ASP A 255 -10.27 11.50 26.01
C ASP A 255 -11.53 10.73 25.59
N ARG A 256 -11.79 10.52 24.29
CA ARG A 256 -12.95 9.79 23.79
C ARG A 256 -12.69 8.28 23.74
N TYR A 257 -13.77 7.53 23.79
CA TYR A 257 -13.78 6.08 23.57
C TYR A 257 -14.03 5.74 22.10
N PRO A 258 -13.61 4.56 21.61
CA PRO A 258 -13.82 4.16 20.22
C PRO A 258 -15.29 4.24 19.76
N ALA A 259 -16.25 3.91 20.62
CA ALA A 259 -17.67 3.99 20.30
C ALA A 259 -18.20 5.42 20.02
N GLU A 260 -17.47 6.45 20.44
CA GLU A 260 -17.80 7.86 20.22
C GLU A 260 -17.17 8.43 18.95
N LEU A 261 -16.50 7.59 18.16
CA LEU A 261 -15.75 7.97 16.96
C LEU A 261 -16.42 7.43 15.70
N SER A 262 -16.33 8.20 14.60
CA SER A 262 -16.67 7.67 13.27
C SER A 262 -15.66 6.60 12.82
N GLY A 263 -16.05 5.76 11.84
CA GLY A 263 -15.17 4.70 11.32
C GLY A 263 -13.80 5.20 10.89
N GLY A 264 -13.73 6.34 10.17
CA GLY A 264 -12.46 6.94 9.78
C GLY A 264 -11.63 7.49 10.95
N GLN A 265 -12.28 7.97 12.02
CA GLN A 265 -11.58 8.36 13.23
C GLN A 265 -11.03 7.14 13.98
N GLN A 266 -11.80 6.05 14.07
CA GLN A 266 -11.32 4.78 14.63
C GLN A 266 -10.12 4.24 13.87
N GLN A 267 -10.14 4.29 12.54
CA GLN A 267 -9.02 3.92 11.70
C GLN A 267 -7.78 4.75 12.00
N ARG A 268 -7.91 6.08 12.10
CA ARG A 268 -6.79 6.98 12.45
C ARG A 268 -6.21 6.67 13.83
N VAL A 269 -7.05 6.29 14.80
CA VAL A 269 -6.58 5.79 16.11
C VAL A 269 -5.77 4.51 15.96
N ALA A 270 -6.24 3.56 15.16
CA ALA A 270 -5.53 2.31 14.93
C ALA A 270 -4.18 2.53 14.21
N ILE A 271 -4.14 3.43 13.22
CA ILE A 271 -2.89 3.85 12.56
C ILE A 271 -1.94 4.50 13.58
N ALA A 272 -2.43 5.46 14.40
CA ALA A 272 -1.62 6.11 15.42
C ALA A 272 -1.04 5.11 16.42
N ARG A 273 -1.84 4.15 16.89
CA ARG A 273 -1.39 3.06 17.78
C ARG A 273 -0.28 2.24 17.16
N THR A 274 -0.41 1.96 15.87
CA THR A 274 0.58 1.15 15.14
C THR A 274 1.87 1.92 14.87
N LEU A 275 1.78 3.23 14.63
CA LEU A 275 2.92 4.10 14.37
C LEU A 275 3.65 4.56 15.65
N ALA A 276 2.98 4.56 16.80
CA ALA A 276 3.54 5.08 18.04
C ALA A 276 4.88 4.43 18.46
N PRO A 277 5.08 3.10 18.25
CA PRO A 277 6.36 2.44 18.51
C PRO A 277 7.44 2.69 17.45
N GLU A 278 7.21 3.54 16.45
CA GLU A 278 8.12 3.84 15.34
C GLU A 278 8.57 2.60 14.55
N PRO A 279 7.64 1.80 14.02
CA PRO A 279 8.02 0.61 13.27
C PRO A 279 8.70 1.00 11.96
N THR A 280 9.70 0.23 11.56
CA THR A 280 10.38 0.40 10.26
C THR A 280 9.55 -0.15 9.11
N VAL A 281 8.68 -1.13 9.40
CA VAL A 281 7.74 -1.73 8.45
C VAL A 281 6.34 -1.68 9.02
N LEU A 282 5.38 -1.23 8.21
CA LEU A 282 3.97 -1.19 8.55
C LEU A 282 3.17 -2.12 7.65
N PHE A 283 2.55 -3.12 8.24
CA PHE A 283 1.63 -4.04 7.59
C PHE A 283 0.18 -3.59 7.76
N MET A 284 -0.61 -3.62 6.68
CA MET A 284 -2.01 -3.22 6.69
C MET A 284 -2.86 -4.27 5.97
N ASP A 285 -3.79 -4.89 6.69
CA ASP A 285 -4.68 -5.92 6.17
C ASP A 285 -6.06 -5.30 5.87
N GLU A 286 -6.32 -4.95 4.61
CA GLU A 286 -7.56 -4.32 4.11
C GLU A 286 -8.09 -3.13 4.95
N PRO A 287 -7.26 -2.14 5.28
CA PRO A 287 -7.64 -1.12 6.27
C PRO A 287 -8.76 -0.19 5.82
N LEU A 288 -9.05 -0.07 4.52
CA LEU A 288 -10.06 0.83 3.97
C LEU A 288 -11.40 0.14 3.64
N SER A 289 -11.48 -1.19 3.77
CA SER A 289 -12.64 -1.98 3.34
C SER A 289 -13.95 -1.59 4.06
N ASN A 290 -13.87 -1.14 5.32
CA ASN A 290 -15.02 -0.79 6.15
C ASN A 290 -15.44 0.70 6.05
N LEU A 291 -14.90 1.46 5.09
CA LEU A 291 -15.18 2.88 4.91
C LEU A 291 -16.11 3.13 3.72
N ASP A 292 -16.91 4.19 3.80
CA ASP A 292 -17.66 4.70 2.66
C ASP A 292 -16.73 5.28 1.57
N ALA A 293 -17.22 5.40 0.34
CA ALA A 293 -16.41 5.78 -0.82
C ALA A 293 -15.71 7.14 -0.67
N LYS A 294 -16.39 8.14 -0.07
CA LYS A 294 -15.81 9.48 0.12
C LYS A 294 -14.66 9.43 1.13
N LEU A 295 -14.90 8.79 2.27
CA LEU A 295 -13.90 8.66 3.33
C LEU A 295 -12.72 7.81 2.89
N ARG A 296 -12.96 6.78 2.07
CA ARG A 296 -11.91 5.95 1.46
C ARG A 296 -10.97 6.79 0.59
N LEU A 297 -11.51 7.69 -0.24
CA LEU A 297 -10.69 8.58 -1.06
C LEU A 297 -9.83 9.53 -0.21
N GLU A 298 -10.41 10.13 0.85
CA GLU A 298 -9.67 10.99 1.78
C GLU A 298 -8.55 10.21 2.48
N MET A 299 -8.83 8.98 2.91
CA MET A 299 -7.85 8.14 3.61
C MET A 299 -6.72 7.65 2.71
N ARG A 300 -6.97 7.42 1.40
CA ARG A 300 -5.87 7.12 0.45
C ARG A 300 -4.83 8.25 0.44
N SER A 301 -5.28 9.50 0.28
CA SER A 301 -4.38 10.66 0.31
C SER A 301 -3.61 10.79 1.63
N GLU A 302 -4.28 10.49 2.76
CA GLU A 302 -3.62 10.50 4.07
C GLU A 302 -2.57 9.39 4.21
N LEU A 303 -2.83 8.18 3.68
CA LEU A 303 -1.87 7.07 3.70
C LEU A 303 -0.63 7.37 2.84
N GLN A 304 -0.80 7.99 1.66
CA GLN A 304 0.33 8.45 0.85
C GLN A 304 1.19 9.48 1.62
N ARG A 305 0.52 10.46 2.24
CA ARG A 305 1.21 11.47 3.06
C ARG A 305 1.95 10.84 4.23
N LEU A 306 1.31 9.90 4.94
CA LEU A 306 1.93 9.16 6.05
C LEU A 306 3.16 8.39 5.61
N HIS A 307 3.11 7.72 4.47
CA HIS A 307 4.26 7.00 3.91
C HIS A 307 5.45 7.95 3.67
N LEU A 308 5.19 9.11 3.05
CA LEU A 308 6.22 10.12 2.79
C LEU A 308 6.78 10.73 4.10
N GLU A 309 5.92 11.00 5.09
CA GLU A 309 6.34 11.61 6.36
C GLU A 309 7.12 10.64 7.27
N THR A 310 6.76 9.36 7.25
CA THR A 310 7.42 8.36 8.12
C THR A 310 8.67 7.76 7.50
N GLY A 311 8.76 7.72 6.17
CA GLY A 311 9.82 7.02 5.44
C GLY A 311 9.86 5.51 5.70
N SER A 312 8.82 4.93 6.30
CA SER A 312 8.73 3.49 6.61
C SER A 312 8.29 2.69 5.38
N THR A 313 8.69 1.42 5.32
CA THR A 313 8.18 0.50 4.30
C THR A 313 6.75 0.08 4.62
N PHE A 314 5.82 0.25 3.67
CA PHE A 314 4.42 -0.13 3.82
C PHE A 314 4.12 -1.37 3.00
N VAL A 315 3.50 -2.38 3.61
CA VAL A 315 2.99 -3.57 2.92
C VAL A 315 1.49 -3.63 3.16
N TYR A 316 0.73 -3.48 2.09
CA TYR A 316 -0.70 -3.23 2.11
C TYR A 316 -1.45 -4.34 1.38
N VAL A 317 -2.45 -4.93 2.00
CA VAL A 317 -3.35 -5.90 1.36
C VAL A 317 -4.64 -5.21 0.97
N THR A 318 -5.07 -5.41 -0.27
CA THR A 318 -6.38 -5.00 -0.75
C THR A 318 -6.90 -5.94 -1.85
N HIS A 319 -8.20 -5.91 -2.07
CA HIS A 319 -8.85 -6.46 -3.27
C HIS A 319 -9.32 -5.33 -4.21
N ASP A 320 -9.18 -4.06 -3.81
CA ASP A 320 -9.56 -2.88 -4.61
C ASP A 320 -8.37 -2.46 -5.49
N GLN A 321 -8.55 -2.60 -6.81
CA GLN A 321 -7.53 -2.25 -7.81
C GLN A 321 -7.19 -0.75 -7.77
N MET A 322 -8.18 0.11 -7.51
CA MET A 322 -7.96 1.56 -7.46
C MET A 322 -7.09 1.95 -6.25
N GLU A 323 -7.18 1.22 -5.14
CA GLU A 323 -6.27 1.40 -4.02
C GLU A 323 -4.83 1.01 -4.40
N ALA A 324 -4.67 -0.16 -5.02
CA ALA A 324 -3.36 -0.63 -5.46
C ALA A 324 -2.72 0.33 -6.47
N MET A 325 -3.47 0.74 -7.51
CA MET A 325 -2.98 1.64 -8.55
C MET A 325 -2.60 3.04 -8.04
N THR A 326 -3.30 3.53 -7.00
CA THR A 326 -3.08 4.89 -6.49
C THR A 326 -2.07 4.97 -5.35
N LEU A 327 -1.94 3.93 -4.53
CA LEU A 327 -1.09 3.95 -3.33
C LEU A 327 0.29 3.35 -3.57
N ALA A 328 0.37 2.30 -4.39
CA ALA A 328 1.56 1.48 -4.47
C ALA A 328 2.70 2.14 -5.27
N THR A 329 3.93 1.93 -4.82
CA THR A 329 5.13 2.08 -5.65
C THR A 329 5.36 0.81 -6.47
N ARG A 330 4.94 -0.36 -5.95
CA ARG A 330 4.93 -1.65 -6.64
C ARG A 330 3.70 -2.48 -6.24
N ILE A 331 3.11 -3.14 -7.22
CA ILE A 331 2.01 -4.09 -7.03
C ILE A 331 2.56 -5.51 -7.12
N CYS A 332 2.29 -6.30 -6.08
CA CYS A 332 2.53 -7.73 -6.05
C CYS A 332 1.19 -8.44 -6.31
N LEU A 333 0.97 -8.87 -7.54
CA LEU A 333 -0.26 -9.58 -7.91
C LEU A 333 -0.08 -11.07 -7.65
N ILE A 334 -0.97 -11.62 -6.83
CA ILE A 334 -0.95 -13.03 -6.42
C ILE A 334 -2.25 -13.69 -6.85
N ASP A 335 -2.15 -14.87 -7.46
CA ASP A 335 -3.29 -15.74 -7.70
C ASP A 335 -2.98 -17.15 -7.23
N ASN A 336 -3.96 -17.75 -6.56
CA ASN A 336 -3.90 -19.14 -6.08
C ASN A 336 -2.60 -19.53 -5.35
N GLY A 337 -1.98 -18.59 -4.64
CA GLY A 337 -0.72 -18.77 -3.89
C GLY A 337 0.56 -18.49 -4.67
N ASP A 338 0.46 -18.23 -5.98
CA ASP A 338 1.57 -17.98 -6.88
C ASP A 338 1.70 -16.50 -7.23
N LEU A 339 2.93 -16.00 -7.32
CA LEU A 339 3.22 -14.67 -7.81
C LEU A 339 2.99 -14.58 -9.31
N GLN A 340 2.09 -13.71 -9.73
CA GLN A 340 1.77 -13.50 -11.14
C GLN A 340 2.60 -12.37 -11.76
N GLN A 341 2.75 -11.24 -11.06
CA GLN A 341 3.60 -10.11 -11.48
C GLN A 341 3.96 -9.23 -10.29
N TYR A 342 5.15 -8.63 -10.31
CA TYR A 342 5.62 -7.67 -9.31
C TYR A 342 6.29 -6.46 -9.95
N ASP A 343 5.52 -5.42 -10.25
CA ASP A 343 5.99 -4.23 -10.95
C ASP A 343 5.34 -2.94 -10.46
N ALA A 344 5.77 -1.81 -11.06
CA ALA A 344 5.11 -0.53 -10.85
C ALA A 344 3.65 -0.57 -11.38
N PRO A 345 2.71 0.20 -10.79
CA PRO A 345 1.29 0.14 -11.16
C PRO A 345 1.03 0.29 -12.65
N LEU A 346 1.68 1.26 -13.31
CA LEU A 346 1.49 1.48 -14.74
C LEU A 346 2.08 0.36 -15.60
N ASP A 347 3.14 -0.30 -15.15
CA ASP A 347 3.72 -1.44 -15.86
C ASP A 347 2.79 -2.65 -15.78
N VAL A 348 2.21 -2.93 -14.60
CA VAL A 348 1.20 -3.99 -14.43
C VAL A 348 -0.03 -3.75 -15.31
N TYR A 349 -0.44 -2.49 -15.51
CA TYR A 349 -1.58 -2.13 -16.36
C TYR A 349 -1.25 -2.23 -17.85
N ASN A 350 -0.12 -1.67 -18.28
CA ASN A 350 0.25 -1.52 -19.69
C ASN A 350 0.95 -2.76 -20.26
N MET A 351 1.74 -3.46 -19.44
CA MET A 351 2.54 -4.63 -19.83
C MET A 351 2.29 -5.80 -18.87
N PRO A 352 1.06 -6.34 -18.85
CA PRO A 352 0.73 -7.48 -18.00
C PRO A 352 1.45 -8.74 -18.47
N ASP A 353 2.09 -9.48 -17.57
CA ASP A 353 2.88 -10.67 -17.89
C ASP A 353 2.05 -11.81 -18.52
N ASN A 354 0.75 -11.83 -18.25
CA ASN A 354 -0.16 -12.86 -18.74
C ASN A 354 -1.61 -12.39 -18.83
N LEU A 355 -2.47 -13.23 -19.40
CA LEU A 355 -3.91 -12.95 -19.57
C LEU A 355 -4.62 -12.71 -18.23
N PHE A 356 -4.24 -13.41 -17.15
CA PHE A 356 -4.84 -13.23 -15.84
C PHE A 356 -4.57 -11.81 -15.30
N VAL A 357 -3.33 -11.35 -15.36
CA VAL A 357 -2.97 -9.98 -14.93
C VAL A 357 -3.72 -8.94 -15.74
N ALA A 358 -3.81 -9.13 -17.06
CA ALA A 358 -4.51 -8.23 -17.96
C ALA A 358 -6.01 -8.11 -17.64
N ASP A 359 -6.66 -9.24 -17.34
CA ASP A 359 -8.08 -9.32 -16.98
C ASP A 359 -8.34 -8.73 -15.59
N PHE A 360 -7.48 -9.08 -14.64
CA PHE A 360 -7.67 -8.70 -13.24
C PHE A 360 -7.47 -7.21 -13.01
N VAL A 361 -6.58 -6.53 -13.79
CA VAL A 361 -6.24 -5.12 -13.58
C VAL A 361 -6.87 -4.24 -14.65
N GLY A 362 -7.76 -3.35 -14.23
CA GLY A 362 -8.47 -2.39 -15.07
C GLY A 362 -9.98 -2.39 -14.82
N ASN A 363 -10.59 -1.21 -14.81
CA ASN A 363 -12.04 -1.03 -14.68
C ASN A 363 -12.48 0.14 -15.59
N PRO A 364 -13.22 -0.17 -16.67
CA PRO A 364 -13.67 -1.49 -17.11
C PRO A 364 -12.54 -2.46 -17.48
N ALA A 365 -12.87 -3.78 -17.50
CA ALA A 365 -11.91 -4.80 -17.85
C ALA A 365 -11.43 -4.68 -19.30
N ILE A 366 -10.26 -5.24 -19.59
CA ILE A 366 -9.69 -5.31 -20.94
C ILE A 366 -10.61 -6.12 -21.89
N ASN A 367 -10.66 -5.75 -23.17
CA ASN A 367 -11.32 -6.55 -24.19
C ASN A 367 -10.36 -7.60 -24.70
N PHE A 368 -10.72 -8.88 -24.62
CA PHE A 368 -10.00 -9.96 -25.25
C PHE A 368 -10.64 -10.31 -26.59
N ILE A 369 -9.80 -10.49 -27.59
CA ILE A 369 -10.20 -10.84 -28.96
C ILE A 369 -9.33 -12.02 -29.41
N ASP A 370 -9.93 -13.16 -29.66
CA ASP A 370 -9.23 -14.29 -30.28
C ASP A 370 -8.74 -13.91 -31.67
N ALA A 371 -7.51 -14.26 -31.95
CA ALA A 371 -6.87 -13.98 -33.22
C ALA A 371 -6.06 -15.19 -33.70
N LYS A 372 -6.13 -15.48 -34.98
CA LYS A 372 -5.37 -16.56 -35.60
C LYS A 372 -4.59 -16.04 -36.78
N GLY A 373 -3.31 -16.38 -36.87
CA GLY A 373 -2.49 -15.92 -37.99
C GLY A 373 -1.02 -16.22 -37.85
N SER A 374 -0.18 -15.48 -38.56
CA SER A 374 1.26 -15.70 -38.59
C SER A 374 2.03 -14.39 -38.71
N GLN A 375 3.30 -14.43 -38.30
CA GLN A 375 4.21 -13.31 -38.48
C GLN A 375 4.69 -13.24 -39.94
N GLU A 376 4.65 -12.05 -40.50
CA GLU A 376 5.12 -11.74 -41.85
C GLU A 376 6.63 -11.40 -41.85
N LYS A 377 7.24 -11.40 -43.06
CA LYS A 377 8.67 -11.14 -43.26
C LYS A 377 9.11 -9.75 -42.78
N ASP A 378 8.20 -8.80 -42.73
CA ASP A 378 8.48 -7.44 -42.25
C ASP A 378 8.37 -7.29 -40.72
N GLY A 379 8.04 -8.38 -40.01
CA GLY A 379 7.89 -8.44 -38.57
C GLY A 379 6.48 -8.15 -38.07
N SER A 380 5.56 -7.71 -38.94
CA SER A 380 4.13 -7.55 -38.59
C SER A 380 3.43 -8.91 -38.51
N PHE A 381 2.23 -8.95 -37.92
CA PHE A 381 1.41 -10.15 -37.90
C PHE A 381 0.15 -9.92 -38.75
N SER A 382 -0.14 -10.86 -39.63
CA SER A 382 -1.43 -10.93 -40.36
C SER A 382 -2.35 -11.83 -39.54
N LEU A 383 -3.44 -11.27 -39.01
CA LEU A 383 -4.32 -11.94 -38.08
C LEU A 383 -5.77 -11.89 -38.57
N ASP A 384 -6.49 -12.97 -38.36
CA ASP A 384 -7.94 -13.06 -38.52
C ASP A 384 -8.61 -12.92 -37.14
N ILE A 385 -9.57 -11.99 -37.02
CA ILE A 385 -10.37 -11.74 -35.80
C ILE A 385 -11.87 -11.78 -36.16
N PHE A 386 -12.73 -11.97 -35.17
CA PHE A 386 -14.20 -11.91 -35.32
C PHE A 386 -14.72 -12.74 -36.49
N ASP A 387 -14.22 -13.96 -36.63
CA ASP A 387 -14.67 -14.93 -37.67
C ASP A 387 -14.53 -14.43 -39.10
N GLY A 388 -13.44 -13.72 -39.46
CA GLY A 388 -13.10 -13.40 -40.84
C GLY A 388 -12.71 -11.95 -41.11
N HIS A 389 -12.59 -11.10 -40.10
CA HIS A 389 -12.03 -9.77 -40.29
C HIS A 389 -10.49 -9.82 -40.24
N LYS A 390 -9.86 -9.42 -41.34
CA LYS A 390 -8.39 -9.34 -41.40
C LYS A 390 -7.88 -8.06 -40.77
N VAL A 391 -6.86 -8.23 -39.92
CA VAL A 391 -6.16 -7.13 -39.29
C VAL A 391 -4.66 -7.34 -39.38
N ARG A 392 -3.94 -6.24 -39.42
CA ARG A 392 -2.50 -6.22 -39.34
C ARG A 392 -2.09 -5.70 -37.98
N PHE A 393 -1.35 -6.50 -37.20
CA PHE A 393 -0.75 -6.08 -35.97
C PHE A 393 0.72 -5.73 -36.22
N VAL A 394 1.11 -4.48 -35.89
CA VAL A 394 2.47 -3.97 -36.06
C VAL A 394 3.10 -3.82 -34.69
N PRO A 395 4.06 -4.70 -34.31
CA PRO A 395 4.74 -4.61 -33.03
C PRO A 395 5.50 -3.29 -32.87
N ASN A 396 5.55 -2.76 -31.64
CA ASN A 396 6.35 -1.58 -31.34
C ASN A 396 7.85 -1.88 -31.39
N ASP A 397 8.24 -3.07 -30.98
CA ASP A 397 9.63 -3.55 -30.97
C ASP A 397 9.77 -4.73 -31.94
N LYS A 398 10.98 -4.89 -32.47
CA LYS A 398 11.28 -6.06 -33.31
C LYS A 398 11.23 -7.33 -32.47
N ILE A 399 10.39 -8.27 -32.86
CA ILE A 399 10.26 -9.58 -32.24
C ILE A 399 10.30 -10.66 -33.32
N ASP A 400 10.93 -11.79 -33.03
CA ASP A 400 10.81 -13.04 -33.79
C ASP A 400 9.96 -14.01 -32.95
N ILE A 401 8.79 -14.37 -33.45
CA ILE A 401 7.85 -15.20 -32.71
C ILE A 401 8.38 -16.61 -32.44
N ASN A 402 9.18 -17.16 -33.37
CA ASN A 402 9.77 -18.49 -33.18
C ASN A 402 10.81 -18.50 -32.06
N GLU A 403 11.67 -17.45 -32.03
CA GLU A 403 12.64 -17.27 -30.96
C GLU A 403 11.92 -17.04 -29.61
N TRP A 404 10.84 -16.26 -29.61
CA TRP A 404 10.03 -16.03 -28.41
C TRP A 404 9.45 -17.34 -27.85
N TYR A 405 8.85 -18.19 -28.72
CA TYR A 405 8.32 -19.50 -28.29
C TYR A 405 9.44 -20.43 -27.80
N ALA A 406 10.59 -20.46 -28.47
CA ALA A 406 11.73 -21.28 -28.04
C ALA A 406 12.19 -20.89 -26.62
N ASN A 407 12.31 -19.59 -26.34
CA ASN A 407 12.68 -19.08 -25.02
C ASN A 407 11.59 -19.35 -23.96
N SER A 408 10.32 -19.14 -24.30
CA SER A 408 9.21 -19.41 -23.39
C SER A 408 9.09 -20.89 -23.03
N ASN A 409 9.18 -21.77 -24.03
CA ASN A 409 9.14 -23.22 -23.82
C ASN A 409 10.32 -23.70 -22.94
N ALA A 410 11.52 -23.13 -23.14
CA ALA A 410 12.69 -23.44 -22.31
C ALA A 410 12.49 -23.01 -20.84
N GLN A 411 11.86 -21.85 -20.58
CA GLN A 411 11.51 -21.41 -19.24
C GLN A 411 10.48 -22.33 -18.58
N ASP A 412 9.44 -22.73 -19.33
CA ASP A 412 8.39 -23.62 -18.85
C ASP A 412 8.95 -25.01 -18.54
N GLN A 413 9.86 -25.53 -19.38
CA GLN A 413 10.54 -26.78 -19.12
C GLN A 413 11.41 -26.71 -17.85
N LYS A 414 12.15 -25.62 -17.66
CA LYS A 414 12.96 -25.41 -16.45
C LYS A 414 12.08 -25.41 -15.19
N LYS A 415 10.94 -24.71 -15.22
CA LYS A 415 9.98 -24.74 -14.09
C LYS A 415 9.43 -26.15 -13.84
N ALA A 416 9.10 -26.89 -14.90
CA ALA A 416 8.62 -28.26 -14.78
C ALA A 416 9.68 -29.18 -14.15
N ASP A 417 10.95 -29.04 -14.56
CA ASP A 417 12.06 -29.81 -14.01
C ASP A 417 12.30 -29.49 -12.52
N GLU A 418 12.23 -28.21 -12.14
CA GLU A 418 12.32 -27.77 -10.73
C GLU A 418 11.17 -28.34 -9.89
N LEU A 419 9.94 -28.35 -10.39
CA LEU A 419 8.78 -28.94 -9.74
C LEU A 419 8.92 -30.48 -9.61
N ALA A 420 9.43 -31.14 -10.64
CA ALA A 420 9.69 -32.58 -10.61
C ALA A 420 10.78 -32.93 -9.57
N LEU A 421 11.82 -32.10 -9.46
CA LEU A 421 12.85 -32.26 -8.45
C LEU A 421 12.27 -32.11 -7.04
N LYS A 422 11.50 -31.07 -6.77
CA LYS A 422 10.78 -30.86 -5.50
C LYS A 422 9.83 -32.02 -5.17
N ALA A 423 9.12 -32.56 -6.18
CA ALA A 423 8.23 -33.70 -6.00
C ALA A 423 8.96 -34.99 -5.60
N SER A 424 10.25 -35.10 -5.90
CA SER A 424 11.09 -36.23 -5.49
C SER A 424 11.63 -36.11 -4.06
N GLU A 425 11.49 -34.95 -3.40
CA GLU A 425 12.00 -34.74 -2.04
C GLU A 425 11.18 -35.48 -1.00
N LYS A 426 11.88 -35.98 0.05
CA LYS A 426 11.24 -36.66 1.15
C LYS A 426 10.32 -35.72 1.94
N GLY A 427 9.03 -36.00 1.94
CA GLY A 427 8.03 -35.18 2.63
C GLY A 427 7.24 -34.25 1.72
N TYR A 428 7.47 -34.31 0.41
CA TYR A 428 6.63 -33.60 -0.55
C TYR A 428 5.16 -34.03 -0.40
N VAL A 429 4.28 -33.02 -0.46
CA VAL A 429 2.82 -33.22 -0.45
C VAL A 429 2.27 -32.65 -1.73
N GLU A 430 1.60 -33.46 -2.53
CA GLU A 430 1.00 -33.00 -3.79
C GLU A 430 -0.01 -31.87 -3.54
N ARG A 431 0.10 -30.79 -4.33
CA ARG A 431 -0.77 -29.64 -4.25
C ARG A 431 -2.20 -30.00 -4.68
N GLY A 432 -3.17 -29.82 -3.75
CA GLY A 432 -4.58 -30.11 -4.00
C GLY A 432 -5.30 -29.00 -4.78
N ASN A 433 -4.89 -27.74 -4.58
CA ASN A 433 -5.37 -26.58 -5.32
C ASN A 433 -4.48 -26.29 -6.53
N LYS A 434 -4.38 -27.25 -7.48
CA LYS A 434 -3.63 -27.04 -8.72
C LYS A 434 -4.22 -25.85 -9.50
N GLU A 435 -3.33 -25.10 -10.14
CA GLU A 435 -3.76 -24.08 -11.08
C GLU A 435 -4.67 -24.69 -12.13
N LYS A 436 -5.85 -24.13 -12.28
CA LYS A 436 -6.64 -24.34 -13.48
C LYS A 436 -6.13 -23.33 -14.50
N ALA A 437 -5.92 -23.76 -15.75
CA ALA A 437 -5.60 -22.83 -16.83
C ALA A 437 -6.58 -21.65 -16.77
N PHE A 438 -6.04 -20.44 -16.76
CA PHE A 438 -6.87 -19.23 -16.71
C PHE A 438 -7.77 -19.18 -17.95
N LYS A 439 -9.08 -19.15 -17.73
CA LYS A 439 -10.07 -19.00 -18.78
C LYS A 439 -10.47 -17.52 -18.84
N TYR A 440 -9.99 -16.81 -19.85
CA TYR A 440 -10.45 -15.44 -20.13
C TYR A 440 -11.82 -15.46 -20.78
N HIS A 441 -12.58 -14.39 -20.58
CA HIS A 441 -13.93 -14.25 -21.09
C HIS A 441 -13.93 -13.32 -22.31
N ILE A 442 -14.51 -13.82 -23.43
CA ILE A 442 -14.80 -13.00 -24.60
C ILE A 442 -16.27 -12.61 -24.52
N ALA A 443 -16.56 -11.32 -24.34
CA ALA A 443 -17.92 -10.83 -24.25
C ALA A 443 -18.69 -11.00 -25.57
N LYS A 444 -19.87 -11.62 -25.51
CA LYS A 444 -20.78 -11.83 -26.67
C LYS A 444 -22.17 -11.28 -26.38
N VAL A 445 -22.92 -10.95 -27.40
CA VAL A 445 -24.31 -10.47 -27.33
C VAL A 445 -25.23 -11.51 -26.68
N ASP A 446 -25.11 -12.76 -27.09
CA ASP A 446 -25.81 -13.90 -26.53
C ASP A 446 -24.81 -14.72 -25.71
N GLU A 447 -24.82 -14.51 -24.39
CA GLU A 447 -24.01 -15.29 -23.44
C GLU A 447 -24.67 -16.66 -23.23
N PHE A 448 -24.43 -17.59 -24.14
CA PHE A 448 -24.57 -19.00 -23.84
C PHE A 448 -23.24 -19.51 -23.29
N GLU A 449 -23.27 -20.22 -22.14
CA GLU A 449 -22.10 -20.95 -21.66
C GLU A 449 -21.65 -21.92 -22.76
N ASP A 450 -20.63 -21.50 -23.48
CA ASP A 450 -20.03 -22.33 -24.53
C ASP A 450 -19.11 -23.34 -23.82
N TYR A 451 -19.66 -24.54 -23.57
CA TYR A 451 -18.88 -25.72 -23.18
C TYR A 451 -18.16 -26.29 -24.39
N GLY A 452 -17.52 -25.40 -25.19
CA GLY A 452 -16.83 -25.80 -26.39
C GLY A 452 -15.79 -26.89 -26.14
N ASP A 453 -15.70 -27.82 -27.09
CA ASP A 453 -14.69 -28.88 -27.11
C ASP A 453 -13.29 -28.25 -26.94
N GLU A 454 -12.40 -28.91 -26.19
CA GLU A 454 -11.00 -28.49 -26.01
C GLU A 454 -10.32 -28.45 -27.40
N VAL A 455 -10.22 -27.27 -27.98
CA VAL A 455 -9.51 -27.05 -29.25
C VAL A 455 -8.02 -27.16 -28.97
N GLU A 456 -7.32 -27.97 -29.74
CA GLU A 456 -5.87 -28.08 -29.67
C GLU A 456 -5.24 -26.76 -30.14
N LEU A 457 -4.65 -26.00 -29.19
CA LEU A 457 -4.05 -24.69 -29.42
C LEU A 457 -2.68 -24.81 -30.05
N THR A 458 -2.43 -24.02 -31.08
CA THR A 458 -1.16 -23.96 -31.82
C THR A 458 -0.39 -22.67 -31.52
N GLU A 459 0.81 -22.55 -32.04
CA GLU A 459 1.63 -21.33 -31.96
C GLU A 459 1.13 -20.19 -32.85
N ASN A 460 0.09 -20.45 -33.66
CA ASN A 460 -0.60 -19.47 -34.50
C ASN A 460 -1.90 -18.94 -33.87
N ASP A 461 -2.21 -19.37 -32.64
CA ASP A 461 -3.38 -18.94 -31.91
C ASP A 461 -2.96 -17.86 -30.88
N PHE A 462 -3.46 -16.64 -31.05
CA PHE A 462 -3.16 -15.47 -30.27
C PHE A 462 -4.39 -14.91 -29.57
N VAL A 463 -4.18 -14.05 -28.58
CA VAL A 463 -5.20 -13.21 -27.98
C VAL A 463 -4.74 -11.76 -28.04
N LEU A 464 -5.57 -10.90 -28.61
CA LEU A 464 -5.37 -9.46 -28.56
C LEU A 464 -6.07 -8.91 -27.32
N GLY A 465 -5.33 -8.16 -26.51
CA GLY A 465 -5.85 -7.41 -25.38
C GLY A 465 -5.97 -5.93 -25.73
N VAL A 466 -7.18 -5.39 -25.70
CA VAL A 466 -7.43 -3.97 -26.00
C VAL A 466 -8.08 -3.31 -24.79
N ARG A 467 -7.37 -2.34 -24.17
CA ARG A 467 -7.94 -1.56 -23.07
C ARG A 467 -9.10 -0.69 -23.57
N PRO A 468 -10.14 -0.45 -22.75
CA PRO A 468 -11.34 0.29 -23.16
C PRO A 468 -11.07 1.71 -23.68
N GLU A 469 -10.05 2.40 -23.20
CA GLU A 469 -9.64 3.73 -23.66
C GLU A 469 -9.04 3.76 -25.05
N PHE A 470 -8.62 2.61 -25.59
CA PHE A 470 -8.10 2.49 -26.97
C PHE A 470 -9.16 2.06 -27.99
N ILE A 471 -10.41 1.91 -27.55
CA ILE A 471 -11.55 1.69 -28.43
C ILE A 471 -12.22 3.04 -28.68
N ASN A 472 -12.30 3.44 -29.93
CA ASN A 472 -12.94 4.68 -30.35
C ASN A 472 -14.07 4.40 -31.35
N ILE A 473 -15.04 5.31 -31.41
CA ILE A 473 -16.15 5.27 -32.39
C ILE A 473 -15.92 6.40 -33.40
N SER A 474 -15.78 6.04 -34.68
CA SER A 474 -15.47 6.98 -35.75
C SER A 474 -16.20 6.58 -37.02
N ASP A 475 -16.82 7.56 -37.71
CA ASP A 475 -17.49 7.34 -39.02
C ASP A 475 -16.55 6.79 -40.11
N LYS A 476 -15.24 7.00 -39.94
CA LYS A 476 -14.19 6.54 -40.86
C LYS A 476 -13.69 5.13 -40.57
N ALA A 477 -14.05 4.57 -39.44
CA ALA A 477 -13.60 3.24 -39.05
C ALA A 477 -14.21 2.16 -39.92
N LYS A 478 -13.44 1.09 -40.15
CA LYS A 478 -13.84 0.00 -41.07
C LYS A 478 -14.65 -1.08 -40.37
N LEU A 479 -14.47 -1.27 -39.08
CA LEU A 479 -15.14 -2.31 -38.30
C LEU A 479 -16.56 -1.83 -37.92
N LYS A 480 -17.55 -2.38 -38.59
CA LYS A 480 -18.96 -1.98 -38.40
C LYS A 480 -19.55 -2.64 -37.18
N GLY A 481 -20.26 -1.84 -36.37
CA GLY A 481 -20.96 -2.30 -35.19
C GLY A 481 -22.23 -1.52 -34.89
N GLU A 482 -22.85 -1.84 -33.77
CA GLU A 482 -24.08 -1.22 -33.27
C GLU A 482 -23.93 -0.97 -31.75
N ILE A 483 -24.45 0.16 -31.29
CA ILE A 483 -24.44 0.49 -29.85
C ILE A 483 -25.35 -0.47 -29.09
N TYR A 484 -24.75 -1.35 -28.29
CA TYR A 484 -25.46 -2.29 -27.43
C TYR A 484 -25.88 -1.66 -26.10
N SER A 485 -24.98 -0.87 -25.48
CA SER A 485 -25.29 -0.12 -24.26
C SER A 485 -24.45 1.15 -24.14
N SER A 486 -24.98 2.16 -23.43
CA SER A 486 -24.30 3.42 -23.17
C SER A 486 -24.58 3.84 -21.73
N MET A 487 -23.53 3.98 -20.91
CA MET A 487 -23.59 4.27 -19.47
C MET A 487 -22.78 5.53 -19.16
N PRO A 488 -23.39 6.72 -19.19
CA PRO A 488 -22.71 7.97 -18.86
C PRO A 488 -22.51 8.08 -17.33
N THR A 489 -21.28 8.41 -16.90
CA THR A 489 -20.93 8.65 -15.49
C THR A 489 -20.63 10.12 -15.18
N GLY A 490 -20.85 11.00 -16.19
CA GLY A 490 -20.60 12.44 -16.10
C GLY A 490 -19.34 12.88 -16.84
N MET A 491 -18.16 12.46 -16.44
CA MET A 491 -16.90 12.78 -17.15
C MET A 491 -16.65 11.87 -18.34
N GLU A 492 -17.11 10.63 -18.27
CA GLU A 492 -16.91 9.60 -19.26
C GLU A 492 -18.22 8.84 -19.52
N THR A 493 -18.27 8.16 -20.65
CA THR A 493 -19.35 7.25 -21.01
C THR A 493 -18.73 5.90 -21.35
N THR A 494 -19.09 4.87 -20.57
CA THR A 494 -18.78 3.49 -20.94
C THR A 494 -19.78 3.03 -21.99
N VAL A 495 -19.27 2.63 -23.16
CA VAL A 495 -20.07 2.18 -24.29
C VAL A 495 -19.73 0.73 -24.59
N ARG A 496 -20.76 -0.11 -24.81
CA ARG A 496 -20.59 -1.43 -25.39
C ARG A 496 -21.07 -1.41 -26.83
N VAL A 497 -20.23 -1.85 -27.75
CA VAL A 497 -20.51 -1.92 -29.18
C VAL A 497 -20.55 -3.39 -29.62
N ALA A 498 -21.64 -3.79 -30.20
CA ALA A 498 -21.76 -5.13 -30.80
C ALA A 498 -21.12 -5.14 -32.20
N VAL A 499 -20.16 -6.04 -32.41
CA VAL A 499 -19.52 -6.32 -33.72
C VAL A 499 -19.82 -7.77 -34.03
N GLY A 500 -20.84 -7.99 -34.89
CA GLY A 500 -21.40 -9.33 -35.04
C GLY A 500 -21.88 -9.88 -33.68
N PRO A 501 -21.48 -11.09 -33.29
CA PRO A 501 -21.83 -11.65 -31.98
C PRO A 501 -20.97 -11.13 -30.81
N TYR A 502 -19.90 -10.40 -31.08
CA TYR A 502 -18.92 -9.96 -30.08
C TYR A 502 -19.27 -8.60 -29.51
N LEU A 503 -18.97 -8.39 -28.21
CA LEU A 503 -19.16 -7.11 -27.52
C LEU A 503 -17.80 -6.49 -27.15
N LEU A 504 -17.59 -5.26 -27.62
CA LEU A 504 -16.42 -4.47 -27.28
C LEU A 504 -16.81 -3.33 -26.32
N THR A 505 -16.09 -3.20 -25.22
CA THR A 505 -16.29 -2.13 -24.25
C THR A 505 -15.29 -1.00 -24.49
N GLY A 506 -15.78 0.21 -24.75
CA GLY A 506 -14.99 1.42 -24.89
C GLY A 506 -15.32 2.45 -23.82
N VAL A 507 -14.37 3.35 -23.51
CA VAL A 507 -14.55 4.51 -22.63
C VAL A 507 -14.35 5.79 -23.43
N MET A 508 -15.42 6.59 -23.55
CA MET A 508 -15.43 7.85 -24.27
C MET A 508 -15.44 9.01 -23.28
N PHE A 509 -14.48 9.90 -23.39
CA PHE A 509 -14.42 11.11 -22.55
C PHE A 509 -15.26 12.25 -23.14
N GLY A 510 -15.76 13.17 -22.28
CA GLY A 510 -16.45 14.38 -22.69
C GLY A 510 -17.98 14.30 -22.62
N GLY A 511 -18.57 13.31 -21.94
CA GLY A 511 -20.01 13.27 -21.71
C GLY A 511 -20.84 12.98 -22.97
N VAL A 512 -20.28 12.29 -23.95
CA VAL A 512 -20.97 11.89 -25.17
C VAL A 512 -22.00 10.82 -24.82
N VAL A 513 -23.24 10.98 -25.29
CA VAL A 513 -24.32 10.00 -25.11
C VAL A 513 -24.66 9.36 -26.45
N TYR A 514 -24.55 8.07 -26.51
CA TYR A 514 -24.94 7.26 -27.66
C TYR A 514 -26.31 6.63 -27.42
N LYS A 515 -27.11 6.50 -28.48
CA LYS A 515 -28.39 5.78 -28.40
C LYS A 515 -28.17 4.31 -28.69
N ILE A 516 -28.82 3.47 -27.90
CA ILE A 516 -28.84 2.02 -28.16
C ILE A 516 -29.49 1.75 -29.49
N GLY A 517 -28.86 0.89 -30.31
CA GLY A 517 -29.28 0.57 -31.68
C GLY A 517 -28.71 1.50 -32.77
N ASP A 518 -28.00 2.60 -32.40
CA ASP A 518 -27.33 3.41 -33.40
C ASP A 518 -26.12 2.67 -34.00
N LYS A 519 -25.91 2.87 -35.31
CA LYS A 519 -24.73 2.31 -35.98
C LYS A 519 -23.47 3.01 -35.45
N ALA A 520 -22.47 2.22 -35.14
CA ALA A 520 -21.19 2.68 -34.66
C ALA A 520 -20.06 1.90 -35.33
N ASN A 521 -19.12 2.59 -35.95
CA ASN A 521 -17.93 1.93 -36.48
C ASN A 521 -16.82 2.05 -35.45
N VAL A 522 -16.14 0.92 -35.17
CA VAL A 522 -15.11 0.79 -34.16
C VAL A 522 -13.73 0.98 -34.74
N GLU A 523 -12.91 1.76 -34.10
CA GLU A 523 -11.49 2.00 -34.39
C GLU A 523 -10.64 1.64 -33.16
N PHE A 524 -9.56 0.92 -33.41
CA PHE A 524 -8.52 0.69 -32.39
C PHE A 524 -7.48 1.79 -32.49
N THR A 525 -7.28 2.53 -31.38
CA THR A 525 -6.38 3.69 -31.35
C THR A 525 -5.12 3.40 -30.55
N GLY A 526 -4.05 4.15 -30.81
CA GLY A 526 -2.78 4.02 -30.08
C GLY A 526 -1.93 2.82 -30.51
N ASN A 527 -0.85 2.60 -29.78
CA ASN A 527 0.14 1.55 -30.01
C ASN A 527 0.24 0.57 -28.83
N ASN A 528 -0.79 0.53 -27.98
CA ASN A 528 -0.79 -0.25 -26.74
C ASN A 528 -1.77 -1.44 -26.79
N VAL A 529 -2.07 -1.94 -27.98
CA VAL A 529 -2.74 -3.22 -28.12
C VAL A 529 -1.75 -4.32 -27.73
N ILE A 530 -2.19 -5.22 -26.86
CA ILE A 530 -1.35 -6.27 -26.30
C ILE A 530 -1.54 -7.54 -27.10
N LEU A 531 -0.45 -8.19 -27.49
CA LEU A 531 -0.47 -9.51 -28.11
C LEU A 531 -0.05 -10.55 -27.07
N PHE A 532 -0.91 -11.55 -26.85
CA PHE A 532 -0.64 -12.71 -26.00
C PHE A 532 -0.59 -14.00 -26.81
N SER A 533 0.18 -14.96 -26.36
CA SER A 533 0.06 -16.35 -26.80
C SER A 533 -1.17 -16.98 -26.15
N ARG A 534 -2.07 -17.54 -26.96
CA ARG A 534 -3.23 -18.29 -26.46
C ARG A 534 -2.80 -19.61 -25.81
N LYS A 535 -1.70 -20.23 -26.30
CA LYS A 535 -1.20 -21.53 -25.88
C LYS A 535 -0.74 -21.56 -24.41
N ASN A 536 -0.03 -20.50 -23.96
CA ASN A 536 0.53 -20.42 -22.61
C ASN A 536 0.13 -19.17 -21.84
N SER A 537 -0.81 -18.38 -22.37
CA SER A 537 -1.36 -17.16 -21.75
C SER A 537 -0.37 -16.03 -21.49
N LYS A 538 0.88 -16.11 -22.01
CA LYS A 538 1.95 -15.15 -21.74
C LYS A 538 1.91 -13.95 -22.69
N PHE A 539 2.36 -12.82 -22.19
CA PHE A 539 2.61 -11.60 -22.96
C PHE A 539 3.68 -11.82 -24.02
N ILE A 540 3.42 -11.34 -25.23
CA ILE A 540 4.37 -11.37 -26.35
C ILE A 540 4.95 -9.98 -26.59
N THR A 541 4.09 -9.00 -26.95
CA THR A 541 4.53 -7.63 -27.27
C THR A 541 3.34 -6.66 -27.29
N LEU A 542 3.66 -5.38 -27.29
CA LEU A 542 2.72 -4.29 -27.58
C LEU A 542 2.80 -3.91 -29.06
N GLY A 543 1.70 -3.40 -29.59
CA GLY A 543 1.70 -2.93 -30.96
C GLY A 543 0.45 -2.14 -31.35
N LYS A 544 0.40 -1.75 -32.62
CA LYS A 544 -0.72 -1.10 -33.26
C LYS A 544 -1.55 -2.11 -34.02
N LEU A 545 -2.87 -2.00 -33.93
CA LEU A 545 -3.80 -2.83 -34.69
C LEU A 545 -4.42 -2.01 -35.82
N GLU A 546 -4.28 -2.46 -37.05
CA GLU A 546 -4.82 -1.84 -38.27
C GLU A 546 -5.84 -2.79 -38.90
N VAL A 547 -7.09 -2.34 -39.07
CA VAL A 547 -8.16 -3.10 -39.73
C VAL A 547 -8.00 -2.95 -41.25
N GLU A 548 -7.89 -4.05 -41.98
CA GLU A 548 -7.72 -4.06 -43.45
C GLU A 548 -8.99 -3.74 -44.21
#